data_ef58884dcace97df8317cb511dfd1920
#
_entry.id   ef58884dcace97df8317cb511dfd1920
#
_cell.length_a   1.000
_cell.length_b   1.000
_cell.length_c   1.000
_cell.angle_alpha   90.00
_cell.angle_beta   90.00
_cell.angle_gamma   90.00
#
_symmetry.space_group_name_H-M   'P 1'
#
loop_
_entity.id
_entity.type
_entity.pdbx_description
1 polymer ?
#
loop_
_entity_poly.entity_id
_entity_poly.type
_entity_poly.pdbx_seq_one_letter_code
_entity_poly.pdbx_strand_id
1 'polypeptide(L)'
;MTYNEFLETMKTEVQNRLGEAYRVDLQDVIKTNDTVYNGLTIADKTINIAPTIYLNDMYEKYGTDTDGAVEAVLEILNNNKCDEDLDISFFVDWNIVKDKIVYRIVNTERNRKMLEDLPHINYLDLSIIYYVMMEQFDDGNATILIHNSHMKAWNKSVEDLMELATVNTKEIVPYTVKSMYDTMLDILELKGADIPAELYQSNEPSMYVISNKSLLYGSSAMIDKEFLRELGSKFGSFIILPSSIHELIIVPSDEAECDLEKCSEMVKEVNETQLSTEDILSDHAYFCLLYTSPSPRDTERS
;
A
#
# COMPACT_ATOMS: atom_id res chain seq x y z
N MET A 1 29.58 16.01 -6.72
CA MET A 1 29.40 15.11 -5.56
C MET A 1 28.56 13.93 -6.03
N THR A 2 29.03 12.72 -5.83
CA THR A 2 28.26 11.51 -6.10
C THR A 2 27.19 11.30 -5.02
N TYR A 3 26.20 10.45 -5.29
CA TYR A 3 25.16 10.15 -4.30
C TYR A 3 25.73 9.57 -3.01
N ASN A 4 26.70 8.65 -3.10
CA ASN A 4 27.33 8.08 -1.90
C ASN A 4 28.11 9.13 -1.08
N GLU A 5 28.81 10.07 -1.74
CA GLU A 5 29.45 11.20 -1.06
C GLU A 5 28.43 12.10 -0.37
N PHE A 6 27.25 12.30 -0.99
CA PHE A 6 26.16 13.04 -0.37
C PHE A 6 25.66 12.36 0.91
N LEU A 7 25.40 11.05 0.87
CA LEU A 7 24.92 10.29 2.03
C LEU A 7 25.89 10.43 3.22
N GLU A 8 27.16 10.22 3.01
CA GLU A 8 28.19 10.32 4.08
C GLU A 8 28.35 11.77 4.59
N THR A 9 28.24 12.75 3.70
CA THR A 9 28.27 14.16 4.09
C THR A 9 27.05 14.50 4.94
N MET A 10 25.85 14.10 4.52
CA MET A 10 24.62 14.33 5.28
C MET A 10 24.69 13.73 6.69
N LYS A 11 25.14 12.47 6.80
CA LYS A 11 25.35 11.84 8.11
C LYS A 11 26.28 12.66 9.01
N THR A 12 27.41 13.07 8.47
CA THR A 12 28.44 13.80 9.20
C THR A 12 27.95 15.19 9.63
N GLU A 13 27.39 15.96 8.69
CA GLU A 13 26.97 17.34 8.95
C GLU A 13 25.75 17.40 9.89
N VAL A 14 24.77 16.51 9.72
CA VAL A 14 23.61 16.42 10.63
C VAL A 14 24.07 16.02 12.04
N GLN A 15 24.99 15.03 12.18
CA GLN A 15 25.57 14.67 13.47
C GLN A 15 26.29 15.86 14.13
N ASN A 16 27.08 16.61 13.36
CA ASN A 16 27.80 17.80 13.87
C ASN A 16 26.85 18.89 14.38
N ARG A 17 25.74 19.12 13.66
CA ARG A 17 24.73 20.14 14.04
C ARG A 17 23.91 19.74 15.28
N LEU A 18 23.60 18.44 15.43
CA LEU A 18 22.80 17.93 16.55
C LEU A 18 23.65 17.65 17.82
N GLY A 19 24.96 17.46 17.67
CA GLY A 19 25.87 17.19 18.78
C GLY A 19 25.72 15.80 19.38
N GLU A 20 26.29 15.61 20.60
CA GLU A 20 26.38 14.31 21.25
C GLU A 20 25.07 13.79 21.86
N ALA A 21 24.04 14.63 21.97
CA ALA A 21 22.72 14.22 22.47
C ALA A 21 22.01 13.26 21.51
N TYR A 22 22.36 13.32 20.25
CA TYR A 22 21.79 12.49 19.19
C TYR A 22 22.81 11.50 18.64
N ARG A 23 22.29 10.43 18.05
CA ARG A 23 23.04 9.48 17.24
C ARG A 23 22.43 9.44 15.85
N VAL A 24 23.26 9.68 14.84
CA VAL A 24 22.85 9.72 13.42
C VAL A 24 23.47 8.54 12.68
N ASP A 25 22.63 7.67 12.12
CA ASP A 25 23.05 6.51 11.36
C ASP A 25 22.39 6.49 9.96
N LEU A 26 23.16 6.00 8.98
CA LEU A 26 22.62 5.66 7.65
C LEU A 26 22.20 4.19 7.64
N GLN A 27 21.03 3.92 7.09
CA GLN A 27 20.55 2.56 6.89
C GLN A 27 19.77 2.43 5.59
N ASP A 28 19.89 1.28 4.96
CA ASP A 28 19.03 0.93 3.83
C ASP A 28 17.69 0.43 4.34
N VAL A 29 16.61 1.05 3.87
CA VAL A 29 15.24 0.67 4.21
C VAL A 29 14.60 0.06 2.98
N ILE A 30 14.24 -1.22 3.06
CA ILE A 30 13.52 -1.91 1.99
C ILE A 30 12.04 -1.58 2.12
N LYS A 31 11.47 -1.02 1.07
CA LYS A 31 10.05 -0.70 0.92
C LYS A 31 9.35 -1.68 -0.01
N THR A 32 8.08 -1.43 -0.31
CA THR A 32 7.30 -2.21 -1.26
C THR A 32 8.04 -2.31 -2.61
N ASN A 33 7.95 -3.46 -3.24
CA ASN A 33 8.63 -3.81 -4.48
C ASN A 33 10.17 -3.75 -4.39
N ASP A 34 10.69 -4.15 -3.21
CA ASP A 34 12.12 -4.17 -2.89
C ASP A 34 12.86 -2.86 -3.22
N THR A 35 12.11 -1.75 -3.27
CA THR A 35 12.69 -0.41 -3.45
C THR A 35 13.53 -0.06 -2.24
N VAL A 36 14.77 0.35 -2.48
CA VAL A 36 15.72 0.68 -1.41
C VAL A 36 15.80 2.19 -1.24
N TYR A 37 15.47 2.64 -0.02
CA TYR A 37 15.67 4.01 0.40
C TYR A 37 16.83 4.11 1.36
N ASN A 38 17.65 5.14 1.21
CA ASN A 38 18.70 5.45 2.15
C ASN A 38 18.14 6.37 3.23
N GLY A 39 17.91 5.80 4.39
CA GLY A 39 17.35 6.50 5.54
C GLY A 39 18.44 7.05 6.46
N LEU A 40 18.30 8.32 6.85
CA LEU A 40 19.05 8.93 7.92
C LEU A 40 18.25 8.78 9.21
N THR A 41 18.63 7.84 10.06
CA THR A 41 17.97 7.60 11.36
C THR A 41 18.61 8.49 12.41
N ILE A 42 17.80 9.28 13.11
CA ILE A 42 18.24 10.24 14.11
C ILE A 42 17.65 9.84 15.46
N ALA A 43 18.45 9.19 16.28
CA ALA A 43 18.06 8.71 17.61
C ALA A 43 18.43 9.74 18.68
N ASP A 44 17.44 10.26 19.39
CA ASP A 44 17.65 10.99 20.65
C ASP A 44 17.96 9.96 21.73
N LYS A 45 19.04 10.17 22.49
CA LYS A 45 19.45 9.24 23.53
C LYS A 45 18.53 9.19 24.75
N THR A 46 17.58 10.11 24.83
CA THR A 46 16.64 10.24 25.96
C THR A 46 15.28 9.62 25.68
N ILE A 47 14.97 9.32 24.42
CA ILE A 47 13.68 8.73 23.99
C ILE A 47 13.90 7.49 23.13
N ASN A 48 12.89 6.61 23.09
CA ASN A 48 12.95 5.34 22.36
C ASN A 48 12.52 5.43 20.89
N ILE A 49 12.28 6.64 20.37
CA ILE A 49 11.89 6.89 19.00
C ILE A 49 13.07 7.44 18.21
N ALA A 50 13.32 6.87 17.05
CA ALA A 50 14.33 7.34 16.13
C ALA A 50 13.68 7.59 14.75
N PRO A 51 13.28 8.83 14.43
CA PRO A 51 12.75 9.14 13.11
C PRO A 51 13.78 8.85 12.02
N THR A 52 13.32 8.35 10.89
CA THR A 52 14.13 8.09 9.71
C THR A 52 13.69 9.01 8.58
N ILE A 53 14.63 9.82 8.09
CA ILE A 53 14.40 10.75 6.96
C ILE A 53 15.07 10.15 5.72
N TYR A 54 14.29 10.00 4.63
CA TYR A 54 14.81 9.43 3.39
C TYR A 54 15.59 10.49 2.60
N LEU A 55 16.82 10.14 2.21
CA LEU A 55 17.75 11.05 1.55
C LEU A 55 17.66 11.02 0.01
N ASN A 56 16.91 10.07 -0.58
CA ASN A 56 16.76 9.94 -2.01
C ASN A 56 16.19 11.23 -2.64
N ASP A 57 15.02 11.66 -2.19
CA ASP A 57 14.36 12.88 -2.66
C ASP A 57 15.15 14.15 -2.32
N MET A 58 15.86 14.13 -1.18
CA MET A 58 16.74 15.23 -0.77
C MET A 58 17.87 15.43 -1.78
N TYR A 59 18.49 14.34 -2.25
CA TYR A 59 19.54 14.43 -3.26
C TYR A 59 19.01 14.96 -4.59
N GLU A 60 17.84 14.53 -5.03
CA GLU A 60 17.20 15.04 -6.24
C GLU A 60 16.91 16.54 -6.15
N LYS A 61 16.44 17.00 -4.99
CA LYS A 61 16.05 18.39 -4.77
C LYS A 61 17.23 19.32 -4.55
N TYR A 62 18.22 18.93 -3.77
CA TYR A 62 19.31 19.79 -3.31
C TYR A 62 20.63 19.54 -4.07
N GLY A 63 20.83 18.33 -4.61
CA GLY A 63 22.03 17.99 -5.38
C GLY A 63 23.33 18.23 -4.62
N THR A 64 24.08 19.27 -5.01
CA THR A 64 25.35 19.66 -4.36
C THR A 64 25.19 20.65 -3.21
N ASP A 65 23.99 21.19 -2.98
CA ASP A 65 23.69 22.09 -1.87
C ASP A 65 23.43 21.29 -0.58
N THR A 66 24.51 20.80 0.02
CA THR A 66 24.45 20.02 1.25
C THR A 66 24.00 20.84 2.45
N ASP A 67 24.35 22.13 2.53
CA ASP A 67 23.90 22.99 3.62
C ASP A 67 22.37 23.15 3.60
N GLY A 68 21.78 23.40 2.43
CA GLY A 68 20.32 23.46 2.27
C GLY A 68 19.63 22.14 2.62
N ALA A 69 20.23 21.00 2.25
CA ALA A 69 19.71 19.67 2.59
C ALA A 69 19.76 19.40 4.11
N VAL A 70 20.86 19.78 4.77
CA VAL A 70 21.01 19.65 6.24
C VAL A 70 19.98 20.49 6.98
N GLU A 71 19.79 21.76 6.58
CA GLU A 71 18.76 22.62 7.20
C GLU A 71 17.36 22.03 7.02
N ALA A 72 17.05 21.48 5.84
CA ALA A 72 15.77 20.81 5.62
C ALA A 72 15.55 19.58 6.52
N VAL A 73 16.60 18.76 6.72
CA VAL A 73 16.57 17.63 7.65
C VAL A 73 16.29 18.09 9.08
N LEU A 74 16.97 19.15 9.53
CA LEU A 74 16.79 19.71 10.87
C LEU A 74 15.39 20.31 11.07
N GLU A 75 14.85 20.95 10.03
CA GLU A 75 13.48 21.47 10.03
C GLU A 75 12.45 20.33 10.16
N ILE A 76 12.59 19.28 9.34
CA ILE A 76 11.73 18.08 9.42
C ILE A 76 11.79 17.47 10.82
N LEU A 77 13.00 17.32 11.38
CA LEU A 77 13.19 16.77 12.73
C LEU A 77 12.50 17.63 13.79
N ASN A 78 12.63 18.95 13.72
CA ASN A 78 12.02 19.86 14.68
C ASN A 78 10.48 19.90 14.59
N ASN A 79 9.93 19.84 13.36
CA ASN A 79 8.48 19.87 13.15
C ASN A 79 7.81 18.54 13.57
N ASN A 80 8.56 17.44 13.60
CA ASN A 80 8.06 16.11 13.95
C ASN A 80 8.69 15.59 15.27
N LYS A 81 9.12 16.48 16.16
CA LYS A 81 9.63 16.06 17.46
C LYS A 81 8.55 15.36 18.29
N CYS A 82 8.86 14.14 18.69
CA CYS A 82 8.12 13.46 19.75
C CYS A 82 8.83 13.80 21.08
N ASP A 83 8.11 14.44 21.99
CA ASP A 83 8.66 14.83 23.30
C ASP A 83 8.51 13.72 24.36
N GLU A 84 7.83 12.63 24.02
CA GLU A 84 7.54 11.51 24.92
C GLU A 84 7.97 10.18 24.31
N ASP A 85 8.32 9.23 25.16
CA ASP A 85 8.54 7.84 24.75
C ASP A 85 7.26 7.26 24.16
N LEU A 86 7.35 6.64 22.98
CA LEU A 86 6.24 5.86 22.46
C LEU A 86 6.18 4.54 23.26
N ASP A 87 5.08 4.33 23.95
CA ASP A 87 4.84 3.03 24.59
C ASP A 87 4.57 1.98 23.52
N ILE A 88 5.63 1.26 23.12
CA ILE A 88 5.53 0.12 22.19
C ILE A 88 5.22 -1.20 22.89
N SER A 89 5.08 -1.18 24.24
CA SER A 89 4.81 -2.41 25.02
C SER A 89 3.49 -3.06 24.62
N PHE A 90 2.50 -2.25 24.19
CA PHE A 90 1.22 -2.76 23.67
C PHE A 90 1.40 -3.66 22.46
N PHE A 91 2.44 -3.42 21.61
CA PHE A 91 2.65 -4.19 20.39
C PHE A 91 3.16 -5.62 20.69
N VAL A 92 3.73 -5.84 21.86
CA VAL A 92 4.16 -7.17 22.32
C VAL A 92 2.98 -7.98 22.87
N ASP A 93 1.91 -7.32 23.34
CA ASP A 93 0.71 -8.00 23.84
C ASP A 93 -0.24 -8.34 22.71
N TRP A 94 -0.32 -9.65 22.40
CA TRP A 94 -1.24 -10.19 21.42
C TRP A 94 -2.69 -9.76 21.63
N ASN A 95 -3.16 -9.68 22.89
CA ASN A 95 -4.56 -9.35 23.16
C ASN A 95 -4.91 -7.90 22.78
N ILE A 96 -3.92 -7.02 22.70
CA ILE A 96 -4.11 -5.61 22.31
C ILE A 96 -4.05 -5.45 20.79
N VAL A 97 -3.15 -6.20 20.12
CA VAL A 97 -2.92 -6.01 18.68
C VAL A 97 -3.84 -6.83 17.79
N LYS A 98 -4.32 -8.00 18.25
CA LYS A 98 -5.10 -8.96 17.44
C LYS A 98 -6.30 -8.34 16.73
N ASP A 99 -7.01 -7.42 17.40
CA ASP A 99 -8.22 -6.79 16.88
C ASP A 99 -7.92 -5.60 15.92
N LYS A 100 -6.62 -5.33 15.69
CA LYS A 100 -6.13 -4.28 14.78
C LYS A 100 -5.32 -4.86 13.60
N ILE A 101 -5.17 -6.17 13.53
CA ILE A 101 -4.43 -6.83 12.45
C ILE A 101 -5.28 -6.84 11.20
N VAL A 102 -4.75 -6.29 10.13
CA VAL A 102 -5.35 -6.23 8.80
C VAL A 102 -4.34 -6.73 7.76
N TYR A 103 -4.82 -7.07 6.58
CA TYR A 103 -3.95 -7.53 5.49
C TYR A 103 -3.86 -6.50 4.35
N ARG A 104 -2.80 -6.62 3.58
CA ARG A 104 -2.65 -6.05 2.25
C ARG A 104 -2.02 -7.05 1.30
N ILE A 105 -2.11 -6.78 0.00
CA ILE A 105 -1.47 -7.59 -1.02
C ILE A 105 -0.31 -6.83 -1.67
N VAL A 106 0.73 -7.58 -2.06
CA VAL A 106 1.91 -7.07 -2.76
C VAL A 106 2.31 -8.05 -3.85
N ASN A 107 3.06 -7.62 -4.85
CA ASN A 107 3.62 -8.49 -5.87
C ASN A 107 4.65 -9.45 -5.27
N THR A 108 4.55 -10.74 -5.52
CA THR A 108 5.46 -11.73 -4.94
C THR A 108 6.89 -11.58 -5.46
N GLU A 109 7.05 -11.48 -6.77
CA GLU A 109 8.38 -11.41 -7.41
C GLU A 109 9.11 -10.10 -7.11
N ARG A 110 8.38 -8.98 -7.10
CA ARG A 110 8.95 -7.66 -6.83
C ARG A 110 9.28 -7.42 -5.36
N ASN A 111 8.80 -8.28 -4.45
CA ASN A 111 8.99 -8.16 -2.99
C ASN A 111 9.75 -9.34 -2.39
N ARG A 112 10.60 -10.03 -3.14
CA ARG A 112 11.28 -11.25 -2.68
C ARG A 112 12.10 -11.02 -1.41
N LYS A 113 12.85 -9.93 -1.33
CA LYS A 113 13.69 -9.61 -0.16
C LYS A 113 12.84 -9.25 1.05
N MET A 114 11.82 -8.41 0.85
CA MET A 114 10.91 -8.01 1.90
C MET A 114 10.18 -9.23 2.49
N LEU A 115 9.72 -10.15 1.64
CA LEU A 115 8.99 -11.34 2.03
C LEU A 115 9.82 -12.38 2.82
N GLU A 116 11.15 -12.34 2.77
CA GLU A 116 12.01 -13.22 3.58
C GLU A 116 11.76 -13.05 5.09
N ASP A 117 11.44 -11.84 5.53
CA ASP A 117 11.20 -11.53 6.96
C ASP A 117 9.72 -11.31 7.29
N LEU A 118 8.80 -11.49 6.35
CA LEU A 118 7.37 -11.27 6.60
C LEU A 118 6.59 -12.59 6.60
N PRO A 119 5.66 -12.77 7.56
CA PRO A 119 4.64 -13.82 7.46
C PRO A 119 3.74 -13.50 6.27
N HIS A 120 3.60 -14.44 5.31
CA HIS A 120 2.82 -14.22 4.11
C HIS A 120 2.15 -15.48 3.59
N ILE A 121 1.11 -15.31 2.78
CA ILE A 121 0.43 -16.38 2.04
C ILE A 121 0.46 -16.01 0.55
N ASN A 122 0.91 -16.92 -0.30
CA ASN A 122 0.91 -16.71 -1.74
C ASN A 122 -0.53 -16.81 -2.31
N TYR A 123 -0.86 -15.90 -3.20
CA TYR A 123 -2.14 -15.83 -3.89
C TYR A 123 -1.93 -15.39 -5.34
N LEU A 124 -2.01 -16.29 -6.32
CA LEU A 124 -1.65 -16.04 -7.71
C LEU A 124 -0.16 -15.59 -7.82
N ASP A 125 0.11 -14.47 -8.48
CA ASP A 125 1.41 -13.80 -8.54
C ASP A 125 1.63 -12.80 -7.39
N LEU A 126 0.71 -12.76 -6.42
CA LEU A 126 0.69 -11.86 -5.28
C LEU A 126 0.98 -12.59 -3.96
N SER A 127 1.32 -11.83 -2.95
CA SER A 127 1.46 -12.29 -1.56
C SER A 127 0.62 -11.44 -0.62
N ILE A 128 -0.10 -12.11 0.27
CA ILE A 128 -0.86 -11.48 1.35
C ILE A 128 0.09 -11.28 2.51
N ILE A 129 0.27 -10.05 2.95
CA ILE A 129 1.07 -9.67 4.12
C ILE A 129 0.20 -8.93 5.13
N TYR A 130 0.69 -8.78 6.36
CA TYR A 130 -0.10 -8.31 7.48
C TYR A 130 0.53 -7.09 8.16
N TYR A 131 -0.30 -6.21 8.66
CA TYR A 131 0.11 -5.05 9.43
C TYR A 131 -0.91 -4.74 10.54
N VAL A 132 -0.47 -4.03 11.55
CA VAL A 132 -1.34 -3.52 12.62
C VAL A 132 -1.71 -2.09 12.28
N MET A 133 -3.01 -1.81 12.21
CA MET A 133 -3.54 -0.46 12.08
C MET A 133 -3.51 0.20 13.47
N MET A 134 -2.71 1.25 13.62
CA MET A 134 -2.52 1.93 14.91
C MET A 134 -3.59 2.99 15.14
N GLU A 135 -3.59 4.00 14.31
CA GLU A 135 -4.53 5.11 14.35
C GLU A 135 -4.80 5.61 12.93
N GLN A 136 -6.00 6.11 12.71
CA GLN A 136 -6.38 6.82 11.50
C GLN A 136 -6.39 8.30 11.83
N PHE A 137 -5.53 9.06 11.17
CA PHE A 137 -5.47 10.52 11.27
C PHE A 137 -6.12 11.14 10.03
N ASP A 138 -6.51 12.39 10.10
CA ASP A 138 -7.08 13.12 8.95
C ASP A 138 -6.05 13.25 7.80
N ASP A 139 -4.76 13.26 8.11
CA ASP A 139 -3.63 13.44 7.20
C ASP A 139 -2.78 12.17 6.98
N GLY A 140 -3.24 11.00 7.49
CA GLY A 140 -2.56 9.72 7.27
C GLY A 140 -2.93 8.60 8.24
N ASN A 141 -2.36 7.44 8.02
CA ASN A 141 -2.56 6.26 8.85
C ASN A 141 -1.23 5.80 9.45
N ALA A 142 -1.19 5.59 10.76
CA ALA A 142 -0.07 4.93 11.41
C ALA A 142 -0.24 3.41 11.33
N THR A 143 0.74 2.72 10.75
CA THR A 143 0.72 1.26 10.58
C THR A 143 2.05 0.64 11.00
N ILE A 144 2.01 -0.59 11.53
CA ILE A 144 3.20 -1.37 11.85
C ILE A 144 3.17 -2.67 11.06
N LEU A 145 4.17 -2.87 10.20
CA LEU A 145 4.31 -4.09 9.41
C LEU A 145 4.66 -5.28 10.34
N ILE A 146 3.99 -6.41 10.16
CA ILE A 146 4.21 -7.60 10.98
C ILE A 146 5.36 -8.42 10.41
N HIS A 147 6.40 -8.64 11.22
CA HIS A 147 7.59 -9.41 10.89
C HIS A 147 7.56 -10.81 11.53
N ASN A 148 8.39 -11.72 11.02
CA ASN A 148 8.55 -13.07 11.57
C ASN A 148 9.01 -13.07 13.06
N SER A 149 9.71 -12.03 13.49
CA SER A 149 10.09 -11.84 14.90
C SER A 149 8.87 -11.61 15.80
N HIS A 150 7.86 -10.87 15.32
CA HIS A 150 6.61 -10.63 16.07
C HIS A 150 5.80 -11.92 16.20
N MET A 151 5.73 -12.74 15.13
CA MET A 151 5.08 -14.06 15.17
C MET A 151 5.65 -14.98 16.24
N LYS A 152 6.98 -14.97 16.36
CA LYS A 152 7.68 -15.74 17.40
C LYS A 152 7.36 -15.23 18.79
N ALA A 153 7.34 -13.91 19.00
CA ALA A 153 7.01 -13.30 20.27
C ALA A 153 5.58 -13.59 20.71
N TRP A 154 4.63 -13.55 19.78
CA TRP A 154 3.21 -13.86 20.05
C TRP A 154 2.91 -15.36 20.08
N ASN A 155 3.82 -16.21 19.64
CA ASN A 155 3.62 -17.65 19.45
C ASN A 155 2.37 -17.95 18.59
N LYS A 156 2.31 -17.29 17.41
CA LYS A 156 1.19 -17.37 16.46
C LYS A 156 1.63 -17.86 15.09
N SER A 157 0.70 -18.44 14.34
CA SER A 157 0.90 -18.89 12.98
C SER A 157 0.37 -17.87 11.96
N VAL A 158 0.70 -18.07 10.68
CA VAL A 158 0.19 -17.23 9.58
C VAL A 158 -1.31 -17.41 9.40
N GLU A 159 -1.82 -18.62 9.66
CA GLU A 159 -3.23 -18.95 9.63
C GLU A 159 -4.01 -18.18 10.70
N ASP A 160 -3.45 -18.05 11.93
CA ASP A 160 -4.04 -17.20 12.98
C ASP A 160 -4.18 -15.75 12.53
N LEU A 161 -3.15 -15.21 11.82
CA LEU A 161 -3.23 -13.86 11.27
C LEU A 161 -4.30 -13.73 10.19
N MET A 162 -4.37 -14.71 9.26
CA MET A 162 -5.32 -14.67 8.16
C MET A 162 -6.77 -14.71 8.65
N GLU A 163 -7.05 -15.54 9.65
CA GLU A 163 -8.38 -15.65 10.25
C GLU A 163 -8.82 -14.29 10.83
N LEU A 164 -7.98 -13.67 11.66
CA LEU A 164 -8.27 -12.36 12.26
C LEU A 164 -8.36 -11.26 11.22
N ALA A 165 -7.36 -11.17 10.35
CA ALA A 165 -7.29 -10.11 9.36
C ALA A 165 -8.46 -10.15 8.36
N THR A 166 -9.01 -11.33 8.07
CA THR A 166 -10.21 -11.46 7.22
C THR A 166 -11.43 -10.75 7.81
N VAL A 167 -11.59 -10.80 9.13
CA VAL A 167 -12.67 -10.10 9.82
C VAL A 167 -12.34 -8.63 10.00
N ASN A 168 -11.18 -8.34 10.57
CA ASN A 168 -10.79 -6.99 10.94
C ASN A 168 -10.69 -6.05 9.72
N THR A 169 -10.18 -6.54 8.56
CA THR A 169 -10.04 -5.70 7.37
C THR A 169 -11.39 -5.15 6.90
N LYS A 170 -12.45 -5.95 6.96
CA LYS A 170 -13.81 -5.51 6.60
C LYS A 170 -14.35 -4.43 7.53
N GLU A 171 -14.00 -4.49 8.81
CA GLU A 171 -14.48 -3.55 9.83
C GLU A 171 -13.65 -2.27 9.88
N ILE A 172 -12.31 -2.40 9.81
CA ILE A 172 -11.38 -1.29 10.00
C ILE A 172 -11.20 -0.47 8.71
N VAL A 173 -11.09 -1.16 7.57
CA VAL A 173 -10.83 -0.55 6.25
C VAL A 173 -11.86 -1.01 5.20
N PRO A 174 -13.14 -0.75 5.41
CA PRO A 174 -14.21 -1.21 4.54
C PRO A 174 -14.03 -0.72 3.10
N TYR A 175 -14.22 -1.64 2.15
CA TYR A 175 -14.07 -1.32 0.73
C TYR A 175 -15.16 -0.38 0.24
N THR A 176 -14.79 0.42 -0.74
CA THR A 176 -15.68 1.33 -1.47
C THR A 176 -15.67 0.99 -2.95
N VAL A 177 -16.82 1.15 -3.59
CA VAL A 177 -16.96 0.98 -5.04
C VAL A 177 -17.57 2.27 -5.59
N LYS A 178 -16.82 2.96 -6.44
CA LYS A 178 -17.26 4.17 -7.12
C LYS A 178 -17.20 3.95 -8.63
N SER A 179 -18.09 4.59 -9.39
CA SER A 179 -17.89 4.63 -10.84
C SER A 179 -16.61 5.40 -11.18
N MET A 180 -15.96 5.06 -12.30
CA MET A 180 -14.80 5.84 -12.78
C MET A 180 -15.18 7.30 -12.96
N TYR A 181 -16.40 7.56 -13.39
CA TYR A 181 -16.93 8.90 -13.54
C TYR A 181 -16.96 9.69 -12.22
N ASP A 182 -17.55 9.11 -11.15
CA ASP A 182 -17.60 9.74 -9.84
C ASP A 182 -16.21 9.96 -9.27
N THR A 183 -15.30 8.99 -9.49
CA THR A 183 -13.90 9.12 -9.06
C THR A 183 -13.20 10.29 -9.76
N MET A 184 -13.43 10.48 -11.05
CA MET A 184 -12.88 11.61 -11.80
C MET A 184 -13.47 12.94 -11.31
N LEU A 185 -14.75 13.00 -10.98
CA LEU A 185 -15.38 14.19 -10.41
C LEU A 185 -14.76 14.55 -9.07
N ASP A 186 -14.61 13.59 -8.16
CA ASP A 186 -13.96 13.81 -6.86
C ASP A 186 -12.53 14.40 -7.01
N ILE A 187 -11.75 13.89 -7.96
CA ILE A 187 -10.40 14.40 -8.24
C ILE A 187 -10.41 15.83 -8.78
N LEU A 188 -11.36 16.16 -9.68
CA LEU A 188 -11.48 17.50 -10.24
C LEU A 188 -11.93 18.51 -9.18
N GLU A 189 -12.90 18.14 -8.34
CA GLU A 189 -13.36 18.98 -7.21
C GLU A 189 -12.24 19.26 -6.23
N LEU A 190 -11.44 18.25 -5.84
CA LEU A 190 -10.27 18.41 -4.96
C LEU A 190 -9.22 19.36 -5.54
N LYS A 191 -9.06 19.36 -6.86
CA LYS A 191 -8.13 20.26 -7.57
C LYS A 191 -8.71 21.65 -7.85
N GLY A 192 -9.99 21.88 -7.52
CA GLY A 192 -10.70 23.12 -7.86
C GLY A 192 -10.77 23.38 -9.36
N ALA A 193 -10.79 22.33 -10.17
CA ALA A 193 -10.86 22.40 -11.63
C ALA A 193 -12.29 22.40 -12.11
N ASP A 194 -12.57 23.14 -13.22
CA ASP A 194 -13.87 23.08 -13.88
C ASP A 194 -14.12 21.69 -14.46
N ILE A 195 -15.34 21.17 -14.27
CA ILE A 195 -15.75 19.88 -14.81
C ILE A 195 -16.05 20.04 -16.30
N PRO A 196 -15.34 19.33 -17.21
CA PRO A 196 -15.60 19.39 -18.64
C PRO A 196 -17.04 18.96 -18.97
N ALA A 197 -17.69 19.70 -19.86
CA ALA A 197 -19.10 19.45 -20.23
C ALA A 197 -19.33 18.05 -20.86
N GLU A 198 -18.29 17.47 -21.45
CA GLU A 198 -18.29 16.14 -22.04
C GLU A 198 -18.46 15.04 -20.98
N LEU A 199 -17.99 15.26 -19.75
CA LEU A 199 -18.16 14.32 -18.66
C LEU A 199 -19.62 14.18 -18.20
N TYR A 200 -20.47 15.20 -18.41
CA TYR A 200 -21.90 15.12 -18.07
C TYR A 200 -22.72 14.27 -19.03
N GLN A 201 -22.16 13.81 -20.15
CA GLN A 201 -22.88 13.09 -21.20
C GLN A 201 -22.64 11.57 -21.22
N SER A 202 -21.83 11.02 -20.27
CA SER A 202 -21.57 9.59 -20.26
C SER A 202 -22.81 8.81 -19.78
N ASN A 203 -23.35 8.00 -20.67
CA ASN A 203 -24.30 6.94 -20.30
C ASN A 203 -23.55 5.88 -19.50
N GLU A 204 -24.25 5.16 -18.65
CA GLU A 204 -23.82 4.08 -17.75
C GLU A 204 -22.30 3.83 -17.56
N PRO A 205 -21.80 3.83 -16.33
CA PRO A 205 -20.38 3.64 -16.09
C PRO A 205 -19.94 2.26 -16.56
N SER A 206 -18.95 2.22 -17.46
CA SER A 206 -18.35 0.99 -17.96
C SER A 206 -17.24 0.44 -17.06
N MET A 207 -16.75 1.24 -16.10
CA MET A 207 -15.67 0.90 -15.18
C MET A 207 -15.95 1.41 -13.77
N TYR A 208 -15.45 0.67 -12.78
CA TYR A 208 -15.60 1.04 -11.37
C TYR A 208 -14.24 0.93 -10.68
N VAL A 209 -13.99 1.84 -9.76
CA VAL A 209 -12.79 1.86 -8.90
C VAL A 209 -13.16 1.26 -7.55
N ILE A 210 -12.36 0.29 -7.12
CA ILE A 210 -12.44 -0.31 -5.79
C ILE A 210 -11.27 0.21 -4.98
N SER A 211 -11.53 0.78 -3.83
CA SER A 211 -10.55 1.18 -2.84
C SER A 211 -11.17 1.10 -1.44
N ASN A 212 -10.76 1.96 -0.52
CA ASN A 212 -11.40 2.18 0.78
C ASN A 212 -11.42 3.68 1.11
N LYS A 213 -11.99 4.05 2.24
CA LYS A 213 -12.12 5.47 2.63
C LYS A 213 -10.76 6.16 2.84
N SER A 214 -9.76 5.43 3.30
CA SER A 214 -8.41 5.97 3.52
C SER A 214 -7.54 5.97 2.26
N LEU A 215 -8.05 5.45 1.15
CA LEU A 215 -7.31 5.27 -0.12
C LEU A 215 -5.97 4.52 0.06
N LEU A 216 -5.89 3.64 1.07
CA LEU A 216 -4.68 2.91 1.43
C LEU A 216 -4.90 1.40 1.34
N TYR A 217 -4.16 0.73 0.45
CA TYR A 217 -4.17 -0.73 0.27
C TYR A 217 -5.54 -1.34 -0.08
N GLY A 218 -6.41 -0.57 -0.73
CA GLY A 218 -7.76 -1.02 -1.11
C GLY A 218 -7.77 -2.14 -2.16
N SER A 219 -6.65 -2.36 -2.87
CA SER A 219 -6.48 -3.51 -3.77
C SER A 219 -6.63 -4.86 -3.07
N SER A 220 -6.49 -4.91 -1.75
CA SER A 220 -6.72 -6.11 -0.93
C SER A 220 -8.15 -6.66 -1.04
N ALA A 221 -9.10 -5.89 -1.57
CA ALA A 221 -10.44 -6.38 -1.96
C ALA A 221 -10.40 -7.60 -2.90
N MET A 222 -9.31 -7.77 -3.66
CA MET A 222 -9.13 -8.88 -4.59
C MET A 222 -9.12 -10.26 -3.93
N ILE A 223 -8.77 -10.35 -2.64
CA ILE A 223 -8.75 -11.62 -1.91
C ILE A 223 -10.00 -11.86 -1.07
N ASP A 224 -10.88 -10.88 -0.94
CA ASP A 224 -12.16 -11.02 -0.23
C ASP A 224 -13.21 -11.70 -1.11
N LYS A 225 -13.35 -13.02 -0.94
CA LYS A 225 -14.28 -13.82 -1.75
C LYS A 225 -15.75 -13.42 -1.57
N GLU A 226 -16.14 -12.93 -0.40
CA GLU A 226 -17.51 -12.50 -0.15
C GLU A 226 -17.80 -11.20 -0.89
N PHE A 227 -16.90 -10.23 -0.78
CA PHE A 227 -16.97 -8.97 -1.50
C PHE A 227 -16.98 -9.18 -3.02
N LEU A 228 -16.07 -10.01 -3.56
CA LEU A 228 -16.07 -10.35 -4.99
C LEU A 228 -17.38 -11.02 -5.45
N ARG A 229 -18.00 -11.84 -4.60
CA ARG A 229 -19.30 -12.46 -4.91
C ARG A 229 -20.43 -11.43 -4.93
N GLU A 230 -20.40 -10.45 -4.02
CA GLU A 230 -21.36 -9.34 -4.04
C GLU A 230 -21.21 -8.50 -5.30
N LEU A 231 -19.98 -8.16 -5.70
CA LEU A 231 -19.71 -7.46 -6.95
C LEU A 231 -20.23 -8.24 -8.16
N GLY A 232 -19.94 -9.53 -8.18
CA GLY A 232 -20.42 -10.40 -9.22
C GLY A 232 -21.94 -10.49 -9.29
N SER A 233 -22.64 -10.49 -8.17
CA SER A 233 -24.11 -10.45 -8.14
C SER A 233 -24.67 -9.16 -8.74
N LYS A 234 -23.89 -8.06 -8.68
CA LYS A 234 -24.26 -6.76 -9.21
C LYS A 234 -23.90 -6.57 -10.67
N PHE A 235 -22.71 -7.01 -11.07
CA PHE A 235 -22.11 -6.69 -12.37
C PHE A 235 -21.99 -7.88 -13.33
N GLY A 236 -22.27 -9.10 -12.88
CA GLY A 236 -21.93 -10.31 -13.63
C GLY A 236 -20.44 -10.65 -13.52
N SER A 237 -19.90 -11.32 -14.54
CA SER A 237 -18.46 -11.52 -14.64
C SER A 237 -17.75 -10.21 -14.96
N PHE A 238 -16.49 -10.07 -14.52
CA PHE A 238 -15.74 -8.84 -14.72
C PHE A 238 -14.24 -9.09 -14.79
N ILE A 239 -13.54 -8.15 -15.42
CA ILE A 239 -12.09 -8.06 -15.44
C ILE A 239 -11.66 -7.19 -14.26
N ILE A 240 -10.59 -7.61 -13.55
CA ILE A 240 -9.90 -6.82 -12.54
C ILE A 240 -8.60 -6.32 -13.14
N LEU A 241 -8.41 -5.01 -13.19
CA LEU A 241 -7.18 -4.34 -13.58
C LEU A 241 -6.54 -3.77 -12.31
N PRO A 242 -5.35 -4.27 -11.89
CA PRO A 242 -4.61 -3.69 -10.78
C PRO A 242 -4.11 -2.29 -11.16
N SER A 243 -4.77 -1.26 -10.65
CA SER A 243 -4.34 0.11 -10.87
C SER A 243 -3.13 0.46 -10.00
N SER A 244 -3.14 -0.01 -8.74
CA SER A 244 -2.00 0.12 -7.81
C SER A 244 -2.19 -0.82 -6.61
N ILE A 245 -1.26 -0.80 -5.65
CA ILE A 245 -1.48 -1.43 -4.33
C ILE A 245 -2.65 -0.77 -3.57
N HIS A 246 -3.11 0.40 -3.96
CA HIS A 246 -4.15 1.17 -3.28
C HIS A 246 -5.54 0.95 -3.87
N GLU A 247 -5.64 0.56 -5.13
CA GLU A 247 -6.93 0.45 -5.83
C GLU A 247 -6.93 -0.58 -6.96
N LEU A 248 -8.12 -1.05 -7.29
CA LEU A 248 -8.40 -1.90 -8.44
C LEU A 248 -9.42 -1.20 -9.33
N ILE A 249 -9.31 -1.41 -10.64
CA ILE A 249 -10.37 -1.05 -11.59
C ILE A 249 -11.08 -2.34 -11.99
N ILE A 250 -12.41 -2.36 -11.95
CA ILE A 250 -13.21 -3.45 -12.48
C ILE A 250 -13.97 -3.02 -13.73
N VAL A 251 -13.97 -3.92 -14.71
CA VAL A 251 -14.67 -3.73 -16.00
C VAL A 251 -15.65 -4.88 -16.14
N PRO A 252 -16.97 -4.65 -16.02
CA PRO A 252 -17.97 -5.67 -16.33
C PRO A 252 -17.74 -6.19 -17.75
N SER A 253 -17.66 -7.50 -17.92
CA SER A 253 -17.34 -8.12 -19.21
C SER A 253 -17.79 -9.58 -19.25
N ASP A 254 -18.29 -10.02 -20.39
CA ASP A 254 -18.54 -11.43 -20.62
C ASP A 254 -17.26 -12.16 -21.00
N GLU A 255 -17.15 -13.47 -20.63
CA GLU A 255 -15.96 -14.30 -20.90
C GLU A 255 -15.61 -14.33 -22.40
N ALA A 256 -16.60 -14.30 -23.26
CA ALA A 256 -16.43 -14.36 -24.73
C ALA A 256 -15.82 -13.09 -25.34
N GLU A 257 -15.87 -11.97 -24.62
CA GLU A 257 -15.36 -10.65 -25.05
C GLU A 257 -14.05 -10.27 -24.36
N CYS A 258 -13.58 -11.12 -23.44
CA CYS A 258 -12.43 -10.82 -22.59
C CYS A 258 -11.11 -11.19 -23.28
N ASP A 259 -10.33 -10.17 -23.65
CA ASP A 259 -8.92 -10.30 -24.07
C ASP A 259 -7.99 -9.93 -22.90
N LEU A 260 -7.73 -10.90 -22.01
CA LEU A 260 -6.89 -10.69 -20.82
C LEU A 260 -5.44 -10.33 -21.17
N GLU A 261 -4.94 -10.83 -22.29
CA GLU A 261 -3.55 -10.52 -22.71
C GLU A 261 -3.43 -9.06 -23.06
N LYS A 262 -4.35 -8.54 -23.85
CA LYS A 262 -4.41 -7.12 -24.21
C LYS A 262 -4.67 -6.21 -22.98
N CYS A 263 -5.52 -6.64 -22.05
CA CYS A 263 -5.74 -5.92 -20.80
C CYS A 263 -4.45 -5.89 -19.95
N SER A 264 -3.71 -6.98 -19.92
CA SER A 264 -2.42 -7.05 -19.19
C SER A 264 -1.34 -6.17 -19.82
N GLU A 265 -1.27 -6.11 -21.17
CA GLU A 265 -0.38 -5.17 -21.87
C GLU A 265 -0.68 -3.71 -21.48
N MET A 266 -1.97 -3.35 -21.41
CA MET A 266 -2.41 -2.01 -20.99
C MET A 266 -2.04 -1.72 -19.54
N VAL A 267 -2.27 -2.67 -18.61
CA VAL A 267 -1.87 -2.52 -17.20
C VAL A 267 -0.37 -2.28 -17.10
N LYS A 268 0.43 -3.05 -17.84
CA LYS A 268 1.88 -2.91 -17.86
C LYS A 268 2.33 -1.56 -18.37
N GLU A 269 1.74 -1.06 -19.46
CA GLU A 269 2.05 0.28 -20.01
C GLU A 269 1.76 1.39 -18.99
N VAL A 270 0.63 1.31 -18.26
CA VAL A 270 0.29 2.26 -17.20
C VAL A 270 1.28 2.17 -16.05
N ASN A 271 1.64 0.97 -15.61
CA ASN A 271 2.64 0.76 -14.55
C ASN A 271 3.99 1.40 -14.90
N GLU A 272 4.45 1.25 -16.15
CA GLU A 272 5.73 1.78 -16.61
C GLU A 272 5.74 3.31 -16.76
N THR A 273 4.59 3.94 -17.02
CA THR A 273 4.52 5.36 -17.41
C THR A 273 3.91 6.27 -16.35
N GLN A 274 3.07 5.74 -15.45
CA GLN A 274 2.25 6.56 -14.54
C GLN A 274 2.45 6.26 -13.06
N LEU A 275 2.97 5.06 -12.70
CA LEU A 275 3.08 4.67 -11.30
C LEU A 275 4.52 4.79 -10.78
N SER A 276 4.63 5.07 -9.49
CA SER A 276 5.88 4.84 -8.76
C SER A 276 6.15 3.34 -8.66
N THR A 277 7.43 2.97 -8.59
CA THR A 277 7.80 1.54 -8.47
C THR A 277 7.16 0.88 -7.26
N GLU A 278 6.98 1.60 -6.15
CA GLU A 278 6.39 1.09 -4.90
C GLU A 278 4.91 0.77 -5.02
N ASP A 279 4.19 1.47 -5.91
CA ASP A 279 2.74 1.36 -6.03
C ASP A 279 2.31 0.26 -7.01
N ILE A 280 3.22 -0.30 -7.80
CA ILE A 280 2.92 -1.36 -8.76
C ILE A 280 2.48 -2.62 -8.02
N LEU A 281 1.24 -3.09 -8.28
CA LEU A 281 0.73 -4.33 -7.72
C LEU A 281 1.01 -5.55 -8.62
N SER A 282 0.60 -5.49 -9.88
CA SER A 282 0.80 -6.57 -10.85
C SER A 282 0.79 -6.02 -12.27
N ASP A 283 1.46 -6.71 -13.18
CA ASP A 283 1.42 -6.43 -14.62
C ASP A 283 0.32 -7.26 -15.33
N HIS A 284 -0.48 -8.02 -14.56
CA HIS A 284 -1.51 -8.92 -15.10
C HIS A 284 -2.92 -8.40 -14.82
N ALA A 285 -3.82 -8.53 -15.80
CA ALA A 285 -5.26 -8.45 -15.59
C ALA A 285 -5.78 -9.81 -15.11
N TYR A 286 -6.88 -9.82 -14.35
CA TYR A 286 -7.50 -11.03 -13.84
C TYR A 286 -8.96 -11.07 -14.24
N PHE A 287 -9.47 -12.27 -14.51
CA PHE A 287 -10.88 -12.46 -14.82
C PHE A 287 -11.61 -13.12 -13.63
N CYS A 288 -12.65 -12.47 -13.14
CA CYS A 288 -13.51 -12.99 -12.10
C CYS A 288 -14.78 -13.60 -12.73
N LEU A 289 -14.84 -14.94 -12.73
CA LEU A 289 -15.99 -15.71 -13.18
C LEU A 289 -17.03 -15.82 -12.07
N LEU A 290 -18.26 -15.42 -12.38
CA LEU A 290 -19.40 -15.83 -11.59
C LEU A 290 -19.88 -17.20 -12.08
N TYR A 291 -19.54 -18.24 -11.32
CA TYR A 291 -20.30 -19.48 -11.45
C TYR A 291 -21.69 -19.25 -10.86
N THR A 292 -22.66 -18.90 -11.70
CA THR A 292 -24.05 -19.16 -11.37
C THR A 292 -24.16 -20.67 -11.21
N SER A 293 -24.70 -21.12 -10.07
CA SER A 293 -25.01 -22.54 -9.86
C SER A 293 -25.69 -23.08 -11.13
N PRO A 294 -25.28 -24.27 -11.63
CA PRO A 294 -25.88 -24.81 -12.85
C PRO A 294 -27.39 -24.81 -12.69
N SER A 295 -28.07 -24.21 -13.65
CA SER A 295 -29.55 -24.18 -13.69
C SER A 295 -30.01 -25.65 -13.73
N PRO A 296 -31.11 -26.01 -13.06
CA PRO A 296 -31.69 -27.36 -13.15
C PRO A 296 -31.98 -27.84 -14.61
N ARG A 297 -31.89 -26.98 -15.59
CA ARG A 297 -32.06 -27.31 -17.03
C ARG A 297 -30.82 -27.96 -17.65
N ASP A 298 -29.64 -27.86 -17.04
CA ASP A 298 -28.42 -28.42 -17.60
C ASP A 298 -28.21 -29.90 -17.25
N THR A 299 -29.01 -30.45 -16.33
CA THR A 299 -28.97 -31.87 -15.92
C THR A 299 -29.85 -32.77 -16.77
N GLU A 300 -30.65 -32.25 -17.72
CA GLU A 300 -31.53 -33.06 -18.61
C GLU A 300 -30.91 -33.38 -19.98
N ARG A 301 -29.65 -33.10 -20.22
CA ARG A 301 -28.91 -33.38 -21.47
C ARG A 301 -27.71 -34.26 -21.30
N SER A 302 -27.80 -35.28 -20.43
CA SER A 302 -26.78 -36.37 -20.33
C SER A 302 -27.40 -37.69 -20.69
#